data_f5cd2ccffb9017d9a1aa12ce33737b14
#
_entry.id   f5cd2ccffb9017d9a1aa12ce33737b14
#
_cell.length_a   1.000
_cell.length_b   1.000
_cell.length_c   1.000
_cell.angle_alpha   90.00
_cell.angle_beta   90.00
_cell.angle_gamma   90.00
#
_symmetry.space_group_name_H-M   'P 1'
#
loop_
_entity.id
_entity.type
_entity.pdbx_description
1 polymer ?
#
loop_
_entity_poly.entity_id
_entity_poly.type
_entity_poly.pdbx_seq_one_letter_code
_entity_poly.pdbx_strand_id
1 'polypeptide(L)'
;SISSRRVADELEGMLKAANDKATVKAIDDDLANKAAKVAKDNSGALKVETTLKADVKTELTKNNKLGDSYIWIAYFATKDVNKTVKAQNIAKALIGTNGKIDTTKAINSSDVKVGDKNGAAIEAGNKFELSMKDFKVGDTDYVMVVVTCKAQVKAAS
;
A
#
# COMPACT_ATOMS: atom_id res chain seq x y z
N SER A 1 -6.68 19.22 1.84
CA SER A 1 -6.08 17.92 1.53
C SER A 1 -6.36 17.54 0.08
N ILE A 2 -5.42 16.86 -0.54
CA ILE A 2 -5.59 16.40 -1.92
C ILE A 2 -6.50 15.17 -1.93
N SER A 3 -7.44 15.16 -2.86
CA SER A 3 -8.35 14.03 -3.04
C SER A 3 -7.57 12.74 -3.33
N SER A 4 -7.89 11.68 -2.60
CA SER A 4 -7.32 10.35 -2.84
C SER A 4 -7.61 9.86 -4.26
N ARG A 5 -8.74 10.25 -4.83
CA ARG A 5 -9.11 9.93 -6.22
C ARG A 5 -8.08 10.47 -7.22
N ARG A 6 -7.62 11.72 -7.01
CA ARG A 6 -6.60 12.32 -7.91
C ARG A 6 -5.26 11.63 -7.78
N VAL A 7 -4.89 11.23 -6.57
CA VAL A 7 -3.65 10.47 -6.34
C VAL A 7 -3.76 9.09 -6.98
N ALA A 8 -4.92 8.44 -6.85
CA ALA A 8 -5.16 7.14 -7.49
C ALA A 8 -5.04 7.22 -9.01
N ASP A 9 -5.59 8.26 -9.64
CA ASP A 9 -5.49 8.46 -11.09
C ASP A 9 -4.04 8.62 -11.54
N GLU A 10 -3.25 9.41 -10.81
CA GLU A 10 -1.82 9.56 -11.10
C GLU A 10 -1.06 8.26 -10.92
N LEU A 11 -1.33 7.53 -9.84
CA LEU A 11 -0.70 6.25 -9.57
C LEU A 11 -1.04 5.22 -10.66
N GLU A 12 -2.28 5.20 -11.12
CA GLU A 12 -2.70 4.29 -12.19
C GLU A 12 -1.85 4.50 -13.45
N GLY A 13 -1.64 5.75 -13.85
CA GLY A 13 -0.77 6.06 -14.97
C GLY A 13 0.64 5.51 -14.81
N MET A 14 1.18 5.60 -13.61
CA MET A 14 2.53 5.09 -13.29
C MET A 14 2.56 3.55 -13.27
N LEU A 15 1.55 2.90 -12.69
CA LEU A 15 1.51 1.44 -12.62
C LEU A 15 1.30 0.80 -13.98
N LYS A 16 0.67 1.49 -14.93
CA LYS A 16 0.48 0.97 -16.28
C LYS A 16 1.80 0.75 -17.01
N ALA A 17 2.86 1.43 -16.65
CA ALA A 17 4.20 1.15 -17.16
C ALA A 17 4.73 -0.22 -16.72
N ALA A 18 4.31 -0.70 -15.55
CA ALA A 18 4.68 -2.02 -15.02
C ALA A 18 3.68 -3.10 -15.45
N ASN A 19 2.41 -2.74 -15.59
CA ASN A 19 1.31 -3.64 -15.98
C ASN A 19 0.25 -2.80 -16.68
N ASP A 20 0.15 -2.92 -18.01
CA ASP A 20 -0.76 -2.12 -18.83
C ASP A 20 -2.24 -2.31 -18.50
N LYS A 21 -2.60 -3.37 -17.80
CA LYS A 21 -3.97 -3.65 -17.36
C LYS A 21 -4.27 -3.13 -15.96
N ALA A 22 -3.29 -2.54 -15.29
CA ALA A 22 -3.48 -2.07 -13.91
C ALA A 22 -4.50 -0.94 -13.86
N THR A 23 -5.40 -1.03 -12.89
CA THR A 23 -6.30 0.05 -12.50
C THR A 23 -6.10 0.36 -11.03
N VAL A 24 -6.27 1.62 -10.65
CA VAL A 24 -6.17 2.05 -9.25
C VAL A 24 -7.45 2.81 -8.91
N LYS A 25 -8.17 2.32 -7.92
CA LYS A 25 -9.39 2.95 -7.43
C LYS A 25 -9.20 3.42 -6.00
N ALA A 26 -9.49 4.69 -5.77
CA ALA A 26 -9.58 5.21 -4.40
C ALA A 26 -10.84 4.66 -3.76
N ILE A 27 -10.70 4.09 -2.57
CA ILE A 27 -11.83 3.53 -1.83
C ILE A 27 -11.89 4.17 -0.45
N ASP A 28 -13.09 4.24 0.09
CA ASP A 28 -13.34 4.73 1.44
C ASP A 28 -13.46 3.53 2.38
N ASP A 29 -12.33 2.84 2.57
CA ASP A 29 -12.22 1.83 3.59
C ASP A 29 -11.50 2.39 4.81
N ASP A 30 -11.35 1.59 5.84
CA ASP A 30 -10.75 2.02 7.11
C ASP A 30 -9.25 1.66 7.22
N LEU A 31 -8.65 1.15 6.15
CA LEU A 31 -7.30 0.59 6.22
C LEU A 31 -6.23 1.63 6.51
N ALA A 32 -6.25 2.76 5.78
CA ALA A 32 -5.27 3.82 6.02
C ALA A 32 -5.44 4.45 7.42
N ASN A 33 -6.67 4.58 7.90
CA ASN A 33 -6.94 5.07 9.24
C ASN A 33 -6.38 4.12 10.31
N LYS A 34 -6.60 2.82 10.17
CA LYS A 34 -6.05 1.81 11.06
C LYS A 34 -4.53 1.81 11.06
N ALA A 35 -3.92 1.90 9.88
CA ALA A 35 -2.47 1.99 9.74
C ALA A 35 -1.91 3.25 10.40
N ALA A 36 -2.55 4.40 10.19
CA ALA A 36 -2.13 5.66 10.78
C ALA A 36 -2.17 5.62 12.31
N LYS A 37 -3.17 4.96 12.89
CA LYS A 37 -3.31 4.86 14.35
C LYS A 37 -2.14 4.12 15.01
N VAL A 38 -1.52 3.16 14.33
CA VAL A 38 -0.40 2.39 14.89
C VAL A 38 0.96 2.91 14.43
N ALA A 39 1.00 3.98 13.64
CA ALA A 39 2.25 4.51 13.08
C ALA A 39 3.10 5.26 14.12
N LYS A 40 2.50 5.74 15.20
CA LYS A 40 3.18 6.48 16.25
C LYS A 40 3.35 5.63 17.51
N ASP A 41 4.45 5.86 18.22
CA ASP A 41 4.68 5.26 19.53
C ASP A 41 3.93 6.02 20.64
N ASN A 42 4.10 5.59 21.89
CA ASN A 42 3.40 6.19 23.02
C ASN A 42 3.84 7.63 23.33
N SER A 43 5.01 8.05 22.83
CA SER A 43 5.49 9.43 22.97
C SER A 43 4.99 10.34 21.85
N GLY A 44 4.29 9.80 20.87
CA GLY A 44 3.81 10.55 19.70
C GLY A 44 4.81 10.62 18.56
N ALA A 45 5.98 9.99 18.68
CA ALA A 45 6.96 9.95 17.61
C ALA A 45 6.62 8.87 16.59
N LEU A 46 7.01 9.13 15.33
CA LEU A 46 6.85 8.13 14.28
C LEU A 46 7.73 6.92 14.60
N LYS A 47 7.16 5.74 14.53
CA LYS A 47 7.91 4.49 14.71
C LYS A 47 8.96 4.33 13.62
N VAL A 48 10.06 3.64 13.95
CA VAL A 48 11.04 3.25 12.92
C VAL A 48 10.38 2.33 11.90
N GLU A 49 10.86 2.36 10.67
CA GLU A 49 10.20 1.72 9.53
C GLU A 49 9.89 0.24 9.75
N THR A 50 10.85 -0.54 10.24
CA THR A 50 10.64 -1.98 10.48
C THR A 50 9.53 -2.24 11.49
N THR A 51 9.51 -1.51 12.59
CA THR A 51 8.47 -1.62 13.64
C THR A 51 7.12 -1.15 13.10
N LEU A 52 7.11 -0.01 12.40
CA LEU A 52 5.88 0.53 11.82
C LEU A 52 5.23 -0.47 10.87
N LYS A 53 6.00 -1.04 9.94
CA LYS A 53 5.49 -2.02 8.99
C LYS A 53 4.98 -3.29 9.67
N ALA A 54 5.67 -3.77 10.70
CA ALA A 54 5.24 -4.94 11.46
C ALA A 54 3.93 -4.67 12.20
N ASP A 55 3.79 -3.51 12.83
CA ASP A 55 2.60 -3.15 13.58
C ASP A 55 1.40 -2.89 12.66
N VAL A 56 1.64 -2.27 11.50
CA VAL A 56 0.60 -2.09 10.48
C VAL A 56 0.14 -3.45 9.94
N LYS A 57 1.08 -4.35 9.63
CA LYS A 57 0.74 -5.71 9.22
C LYS A 57 -0.17 -6.39 10.22
N THR A 58 0.19 -6.37 11.50
CA THR A 58 -0.60 -6.97 12.57
C THR A 58 -2.02 -6.37 12.59
N GLU A 59 -2.11 -5.04 12.51
CA GLU A 59 -3.40 -4.34 12.57
C GLU A 59 -4.28 -4.65 11.36
N LEU A 60 -3.72 -4.62 10.16
CA LEU A 60 -4.50 -4.78 8.93
C LEU A 60 -4.85 -6.23 8.61
N THR A 61 -4.13 -7.19 9.19
CA THR A 61 -4.40 -8.61 8.95
C THR A 61 -5.24 -9.27 10.04
N LYS A 62 -5.70 -8.51 11.01
CA LYS A 62 -6.64 -9.01 12.02
C LYS A 62 -7.89 -9.58 11.34
N ASN A 63 -8.38 -10.69 11.87
CA ASN A 63 -9.58 -11.37 11.39
C ASN A 63 -9.46 -11.95 9.98
N ASN A 64 -8.27 -12.03 9.44
CA ASN A 64 -7.95 -12.68 8.16
C ASN A 64 -8.74 -12.14 6.95
N LYS A 65 -9.21 -10.89 7.01
CA LYS A 65 -10.05 -10.30 5.95
C LYS A 65 -9.29 -10.05 4.65
N LEU A 66 -7.97 -9.92 4.71
CA LEU A 66 -7.11 -9.62 3.57
C LEU A 66 -6.14 -10.76 3.26
N GLY A 67 -6.53 -12.00 3.58
CA GLY A 67 -5.65 -13.17 3.43
C GLY A 67 -5.25 -13.47 1.99
N ASP A 68 -6.05 -13.06 1.01
CA ASP A 68 -5.78 -13.23 -0.42
C ASP A 68 -5.28 -11.95 -1.12
N SER A 69 -5.00 -10.90 -0.35
CA SER A 69 -4.57 -9.61 -0.91
C SER A 69 -3.17 -9.24 -0.47
N TYR A 70 -2.39 -8.72 -1.39
CA TYR A 70 -1.15 -8.02 -1.05
C TYR A 70 -1.50 -6.66 -0.47
N ILE A 71 -0.72 -6.23 0.53
CA ILE A 71 -0.85 -4.94 1.19
C ILE A 71 0.48 -4.21 1.10
N TRP A 72 0.50 -3.06 0.44
CA TRP A 72 1.65 -2.15 0.45
C TRP A 72 1.27 -0.91 1.24
N ILE A 73 2.24 -0.33 1.92
CA ILE A 73 2.06 0.95 2.60
C ILE A 73 3.11 1.94 2.16
N ALA A 74 2.73 3.21 2.17
CA ALA A 74 3.64 4.33 2.03
C ALA A 74 3.22 5.40 3.03
N TYR A 75 4.19 6.10 3.59
CA TYR A 75 3.91 7.22 4.49
C TYR A 75 5.00 8.26 4.33
N PHE A 76 4.59 9.53 4.34
CA PHE A 76 5.52 10.63 4.12
C PHE A 76 4.90 11.94 4.61
N ALA A 77 5.75 12.92 4.87
CA ALA A 77 5.31 14.27 5.21
C ALA A 77 4.65 14.91 3.99
N THR A 78 3.59 15.69 4.21
CA THR A 78 2.73 16.20 3.13
C THR A 78 3.02 17.64 2.75
N LYS A 79 3.84 18.38 3.50
CA LYS A 79 4.11 19.77 3.20
C LYS A 79 4.71 19.90 1.80
N ASP A 80 4.07 20.73 0.97
CA ASP A 80 4.48 21.05 -0.39
C ASP A 80 4.52 19.84 -1.35
N VAL A 81 3.83 18.76 -1.01
CA VAL A 81 3.79 17.53 -1.82
C VAL A 81 2.51 17.51 -2.64
N ASN A 82 2.63 17.65 -3.96
CA ASN A 82 1.49 17.61 -4.88
C ASN A 82 1.08 16.14 -5.19
N LYS A 83 -0.01 15.99 -5.94
CA LYS A 83 -0.57 14.67 -6.27
C LYS A 83 0.41 13.78 -7.04
N THR A 84 1.21 14.34 -7.93
CA THR A 84 2.17 13.58 -8.74
C THR A 84 3.30 13.04 -7.87
N VAL A 85 3.86 13.87 -6.98
CA VAL A 85 4.92 13.45 -6.07
C VAL A 85 4.37 12.43 -5.06
N LYS A 86 3.14 12.61 -4.56
CA LYS A 86 2.49 11.61 -3.71
C LYS A 86 2.39 10.28 -4.43
N ALA A 87 1.90 10.26 -5.67
CA ALA A 87 1.80 9.04 -6.46
C ALA A 87 3.18 8.40 -6.73
N GLN A 88 4.22 9.21 -6.99
CA GLN A 88 5.59 8.71 -7.15
C GLN A 88 6.10 8.01 -5.88
N ASN A 89 5.84 8.60 -4.72
CA ASN A 89 6.23 7.99 -3.44
C ASN A 89 5.52 6.65 -3.20
N ILE A 90 4.26 6.57 -3.60
CA ILE A 90 3.50 5.32 -3.51
C ILE A 90 4.04 4.30 -4.50
N ALA A 91 4.29 4.71 -5.75
CA ALA A 91 4.82 3.82 -6.77
C ALA A 91 6.15 3.18 -6.35
N LYS A 92 7.03 3.94 -5.69
CA LYS A 92 8.29 3.42 -5.16
C LYS A 92 8.09 2.28 -4.15
N ALA A 93 6.98 2.30 -3.41
CA ALA A 93 6.66 1.24 -2.46
C ALA A 93 6.14 -0.03 -3.13
N LEU A 94 5.69 0.05 -4.38
CA LEU A 94 5.08 -1.07 -5.09
C LEU A 94 5.96 -1.64 -6.19
N ILE A 95 6.82 -0.82 -6.81
CA ILE A 95 7.57 -1.19 -8.01
C ILE A 95 9.02 -1.49 -7.64
N GLY A 96 9.50 -2.63 -8.10
CA GLY A 96 10.87 -3.05 -7.90
C GLY A 96 11.84 -2.43 -8.90
N THR A 97 13.13 -2.71 -8.72
CA THR A 97 14.21 -2.20 -9.57
C THR A 97 14.09 -2.66 -11.03
N ASN A 98 13.38 -3.76 -11.26
CA ASN A 98 13.12 -4.27 -12.62
C ASN A 98 11.93 -3.57 -13.31
N GLY A 99 11.32 -2.57 -12.68
CA GLY A 99 10.17 -1.86 -13.21
C GLY A 99 8.84 -2.59 -13.10
N LYS A 100 8.80 -3.73 -12.42
CA LYS A 100 7.59 -4.54 -12.24
C LYS A 100 7.01 -4.35 -10.85
N ILE A 101 5.70 -4.63 -10.70
CA ILE A 101 5.09 -4.70 -9.37
C ILE A 101 5.83 -5.76 -8.56
N ASP A 102 6.28 -5.37 -7.37
CA ASP A 102 7.08 -6.23 -6.51
C ASP A 102 6.26 -6.66 -5.29
N THR A 103 5.76 -7.88 -5.34
CA THR A 103 4.95 -8.43 -4.25
C THR A 103 5.78 -8.69 -2.99
N THR A 104 7.11 -8.79 -3.09
CA THR A 104 7.96 -8.95 -1.91
C THR A 104 8.04 -7.67 -1.07
N LYS A 105 7.68 -6.52 -1.65
CA LYS A 105 7.58 -5.24 -0.92
C LYS A 105 6.28 -5.11 -0.13
N ALA A 106 5.29 -5.96 -0.38
CA ALA A 106 4.07 -5.98 0.40
C ALA A 106 4.38 -6.36 1.85
N ILE A 107 3.75 -5.68 2.82
CA ILE A 107 4.04 -5.91 4.24
C ILE A 107 3.63 -7.32 4.71
N ASN A 108 2.73 -7.96 3.98
CA ASN A 108 2.23 -9.31 4.27
C ASN A 108 2.64 -10.34 3.21
N SER A 109 3.69 -10.08 2.46
CA SER A 109 4.07 -10.86 1.26
C SER A 109 4.18 -12.36 1.53
N SER A 110 4.67 -12.78 2.69
CA SER A 110 4.88 -14.18 3.02
C SER A 110 3.59 -14.91 3.43
N ASP A 111 2.50 -14.18 3.71
CA ASP A 111 1.27 -14.76 4.26
C ASP A 111 0.13 -14.84 3.24
N VAL A 112 0.30 -14.22 2.08
CA VAL A 112 -0.75 -14.17 1.06
C VAL A 112 -0.95 -15.56 0.43
N LYS A 113 -2.21 -15.98 0.33
CA LYS A 113 -2.58 -17.26 -0.27
C LYS A 113 -3.80 -17.11 -1.15
N VAL A 114 -3.82 -17.87 -2.23
CA VAL A 114 -5.00 -18.07 -3.08
C VAL A 114 -5.29 -19.58 -3.06
N GLY A 115 -6.30 -19.96 -2.28
CA GLY A 115 -6.54 -21.38 -1.98
C GLY A 115 -5.35 -21.97 -1.22
N ASP A 116 -4.74 -22.99 -1.78
CA ASP A 116 -3.53 -23.63 -1.25
C ASP A 116 -2.24 -23.07 -1.87
N LYS A 117 -2.32 -22.12 -2.77
CA LYS A 117 -1.19 -21.53 -3.49
C LYS A 117 -0.64 -20.32 -2.75
N ASN A 118 0.68 -20.19 -2.70
CA ASN A 118 1.39 -19.06 -2.11
C ASN A 118 2.74 -18.84 -2.80
N GLY A 119 3.48 -17.86 -2.35
CA GLY A 119 4.85 -17.61 -2.81
C GLY A 119 4.96 -17.48 -4.32
N ALA A 120 5.84 -18.27 -4.93
CA ALA A 120 6.13 -18.21 -6.36
C ALA A 120 4.96 -18.66 -7.26
N ALA A 121 3.94 -19.28 -6.69
CA ALA A 121 2.77 -19.76 -7.45
C ALA A 121 1.71 -18.68 -7.66
N ILE A 122 1.84 -17.54 -6.99
CA ILE A 122 0.86 -16.44 -7.08
C ILE A 122 1.54 -15.14 -7.47
N GLU A 123 0.73 -14.21 -7.95
CA GLU A 123 1.14 -12.88 -8.38
C GLU A 123 0.06 -11.87 -8.03
N ALA A 124 0.36 -10.57 -8.13
CA ALA A 124 -0.64 -9.54 -8.00
C ALA A 124 -1.57 -9.55 -9.21
N GLY A 125 -2.85 -9.31 -8.98
CA GLY A 125 -3.81 -9.07 -10.05
C GLY A 125 -3.65 -7.68 -10.66
N ASN A 126 -4.71 -7.21 -11.31
CA ASN A 126 -4.70 -5.94 -12.05
C ASN A 126 -5.45 -4.81 -11.35
N LYS A 127 -6.23 -5.12 -10.32
CA LYS A 127 -7.11 -4.15 -9.66
C LYS A 127 -6.53 -3.75 -8.33
N PHE A 128 -6.00 -2.53 -8.28
CA PHE A 128 -5.43 -1.96 -7.06
C PHE A 128 -6.44 -1.02 -6.41
N GLU A 129 -6.51 -1.06 -5.10
CA GLU A 129 -7.35 -0.18 -4.30
C GLU A 129 -6.46 0.66 -3.39
N LEU A 130 -6.79 1.93 -3.22
CA LEU A 130 -5.99 2.88 -2.48
C LEU A 130 -6.85 3.61 -1.45
N SER A 131 -6.36 3.68 -0.22
CA SER A 131 -6.92 4.55 0.81
C SER A 131 -5.82 5.42 1.39
N MET A 132 -6.20 6.62 1.86
CA MET A 132 -5.27 7.59 2.42
C MET A 132 -5.85 8.18 3.71
N LYS A 133 -4.97 8.45 4.67
CA LYS A 133 -5.36 9.11 5.92
C LYS A 133 -4.26 10.05 6.37
N ASP A 134 -4.62 11.32 6.56
CA ASP A 134 -3.73 12.31 7.15
C ASP A 134 -3.59 12.06 8.65
N PHE A 135 -2.40 12.28 9.17
CA PHE A 135 -2.13 12.22 10.61
C PHE A 135 -0.97 13.15 10.97
N LYS A 136 -0.83 13.47 12.24
CA LYS A 136 0.23 14.36 12.71
C LYS A 136 1.28 13.63 13.53
N VAL A 137 2.53 14.03 13.34
CA VAL A 137 3.64 13.65 14.19
C VAL A 137 4.25 14.96 14.71
N GLY A 138 3.96 15.29 15.96
CA GLY A 138 4.25 16.62 16.48
C GLY A 138 3.48 17.67 15.67
N ASP A 139 4.21 18.63 15.12
CA ASP A 139 3.62 19.69 14.27
C ASP A 139 3.68 19.36 12.78
N THR A 140 4.17 18.19 12.41
CA THR A 140 4.35 17.77 11.01
C THR A 140 3.14 16.99 10.54
N ASP A 141 2.59 17.39 9.40
CA ASP A 141 1.52 16.65 8.73
C ASP A 141 2.10 15.53 7.89
N TYR A 142 1.58 14.33 8.10
CA TYR A 142 1.91 13.12 7.35
C TYR A 142 0.66 12.57 6.68
N VAL A 143 0.88 11.74 5.68
CA VAL A 143 -0.18 10.89 5.12
C VAL A 143 0.25 9.43 5.22
N MET A 144 -0.69 8.59 5.60
CA MET A 144 -0.58 7.13 5.49
C MET A 144 -1.36 6.68 4.28
N VAL A 145 -0.73 5.88 3.43
CA VAL A 145 -1.35 5.32 2.23
C VAL A 145 -1.30 3.80 2.32
N VAL A 146 -2.44 3.18 2.08
CA VAL A 146 -2.54 1.72 1.98
C VAL A 146 -3.03 1.37 0.59
N VAL A 147 -2.27 0.52 -0.11
CA VAL A 147 -2.65 -0.01 -1.41
C VAL A 147 -2.81 -1.52 -1.27
N THR A 148 -3.92 -2.04 -1.75
CA THR A 148 -4.18 -3.48 -1.75
C THR A 148 -4.45 -3.96 -3.16
N CYS A 149 -4.13 -5.22 -3.42
CA CYS A 149 -4.42 -5.89 -4.67
C CYS A 149 -4.61 -7.37 -4.41
N LYS A 150 -5.73 -7.92 -4.83
CA LYS A 150 -5.93 -9.37 -4.72
C LYS A 150 -4.87 -10.11 -5.52
N ALA A 151 -4.34 -11.15 -4.88
CA ALA A 151 -3.45 -12.08 -5.56
C ALA A 151 -4.25 -13.00 -6.48
N GLN A 152 -3.57 -13.53 -7.47
CA GLN A 152 -4.10 -14.53 -8.38
C GLN A 152 -3.06 -15.61 -8.61
N VAL A 153 -3.52 -16.79 -8.98
CA VAL A 153 -2.61 -17.87 -9.38
C VAL A 153 -1.93 -17.48 -10.67
N LYS A 154 -0.61 -17.66 -10.73
CA LYS A 154 0.13 -17.42 -11.97
C LYS A 154 -0.36 -18.29 -13.08
N ALA A 155 -0.49 -17.72 -14.27
CA ALA A 155 -0.79 -18.49 -15.46
C ALA A 155 0.36 -19.48 -15.73
N ALA A 156 0.01 -20.70 -16.15
CA ALA A 156 1.00 -21.65 -16.62
C ALA A 156 1.66 -21.10 -17.89
N SER A 157 2.97 -21.11 -17.90
CA SER A 157 3.75 -20.67 -19.07
C SER A 157 4.16 -21.85 -19.93
#